data_fdc44b111ac3496626aa6e9348d15667
#
_entry.id   fdc44b111ac3496626aa6e9348d15667
#
_cell.length_a   1.000
_cell.length_b   1.000
_cell.length_c   1.000
_cell.angle_alpha   90.00
_cell.angle_beta   90.00
_cell.angle_gamma   90.00
#
_symmetry.space_group_name_H-M   'P 1'
#
loop_
_entity.id
_entity.type
_entity.pdbx_description
1 polymer ?
#
loop_
_entity_poly.entity_id
_entity_poly.type
_entity_poly.pdbx_seq_one_letter_code
_entity_poly.pdbx_strand_id
1 'polypeptide(L)'
;MCKIFGHNIKLTILLKANRSMVDNTRKLVYGSSIFGKFMSNLNTKFQFRLLSFYNDKKIIDLIKIVKKEVDFAFFPIEAYHVYSIAKSQSKLDGDMAEVGVYQGGSAKLIAEVKNGKELHLFDTFEGLPKVSERDTHFGTSYWKTGEFSNTSLEKVKNYLSNYKNIFCYKGKFPDTSEPIKNKKFSFVHLDVDLFQSTIDCLEFFYPRMINGGVILTHDYHTDGVKQAFNEFCKDKKIPQIQLLGSQCIITKLE
;
A
#
# COMPACT_ATOMS: atom_id res chain seq x y z
N MET A 1 -10.76 4.83 -49.67
CA MET A 1 -9.75 4.55 -48.61
C MET A 1 -9.35 5.74 -47.74
N CYS A 2 -10.04 6.88 -47.76
CA CYS A 2 -9.60 8.13 -47.08
C CYS A 2 -10.40 8.56 -45.84
N LYS A 3 -11.42 7.79 -45.39
CA LYS A 3 -12.26 8.17 -44.22
C LYS A 3 -11.86 7.50 -42.89
N ILE A 4 -11.04 6.47 -42.91
CA ILE A 4 -10.65 5.73 -41.68
C ILE A 4 -9.50 6.42 -40.93
N PHE A 5 -8.61 7.14 -41.63
CA PHE A 5 -7.49 7.86 -41.01
C PHE A 5 -7.89 9.09 -40.18
N GLY A 6 -8.94 9.80 -40.61
CA GLY A 6 -9.40 11.02 -39.91
C GLY A 6 -10.10 10.75 -38.56
N HIS A 7 -10.72 9.57 -38.40
CA HIS A 7 -11.42 9.20 -37.17
C HIS A 7 -10.44 8.83 -36.05
N ASN A 8 -9.36 8.12 -36.39
CA ASN A 8 -8.32 7.73 -35.43
C ASN A 8 -7.54 8.94 -34.89
N ILE A 9 -7.26 9.95 -35.73
CA ILE A 9 -6.53 11.15 -35.28
C ILE A 9 -7.39 11.99 -34.33
N LYS A 10 -8.69 12.18 -34.63
CA LYS A 10 -9.61 12.92 -33.75
C LYS A 10 -9.80 12.19 -32.40
N LEU A 11 -9.92 10.87 -32.40
CA LEU A 11 -10.05 10.06 -31.20
C LEU A 11 -8.77 10.11 -30.34
N THR A 12 -7.60 10.07 -30.98
CA THR A 12 -6.30 10.16 -30.29
C THR A 12 -6.08 11.56 -29.69
N ILE A 13 -6.52 12.63 -30.37
CA ILE A 13 -6.45 14.01 -29.86
C ILE A 13 -7.43 14.20 -28.71
N LEU A 14 -8.66 13.69 -28.80
CA LEU A 14 -9.66 13.71 -27.73
C LEU A 14 -9.19 12.92 -26.49
N LEU A 15 -8.57 11.76 -26.67
CA LEU A 15 -8.02 10.96 -25.58
C LEU A 15 -6.82 11.64 -24.92
N LYS A 16 -5.94 12.30 -25.71
CA LYS A 16 -4.83 13.09 -25.16
C LYS A 16 -5.34 14.34 -24.43
N ALA A 17 -6.33 15.04 -24.94
CA ALA A 17 -6.93 16.21 -24.30
C ALA A 17 -7.65 15.82 -22.99
N ASN A 18 -8.42 14.73 -22.97
CA ASN A 18 -9.03 14.20 -21.76
C ASN A 18 -7.99 13.77 -20.73
N ARG A 19 -6.89 13.12 -21.15
CA ARG A 19 -5.80 12.71 -20.27
C ARG A 19 -5.11 13.92 -19.63
N SER A 20 -4.79 14.95 -20.44
CA SER A 20 -4.20 16.21 -19.93
C SER A 20 -5.15 16.95 -18.97
N MET A 21 -6.45 16.94 -19.21
CA MET A 21 -7.43 17.57 -18.31
C MET A 21 -7.56 16.80 -16.99
N VAL A 22 -7.55 15.48 -17.03
CA VAL A 22 -7.55 14.61 -15.86
C VAL A 22 -6.25 14.79 -15.05
N ASP A 23 -5.09 14.87 -15.72
CA ASP A 23 -3.79 15.07 -15.07
C ASP A 23 -3.67 16.45 -14.41
N ASN A 24 -4.20 17.49 -15.06
CA ASN A 24 -4.24 18.83 -14.47
C ASN A 24 -5.19 18.91 -13.28
N THR A 25 -6.33 18.24 -13.34
CA THR A 25 -7.29 18.16 -12.23
C THR A 25 -6.68 17.37 -11.06
N ARG A 26 -5.96 16.28 -11.33
CA ARG A 26 -5.24 15.51 -10.31
C ARG A 26 -4.12 16.32 -9.67
N LYS A 27 -3.29 17.03 -10.44
CA LYS A 27 -2.28 17.94 -9.89
C LYS A 27 -2.88 19.05 -9.03
N LEU A 28 -4.07 19.54 -9.36
CA LEU A 28 -4.78 20.54 -8.57
C LEU A 28 -5.29 19.96 -7.24
N VAL A 29 -5.80 18.71 -7.26
CA VAL A 29 -6.40 18.05 -6.09
C VAL A 29 -5.33 17.47 -5.16
N TYR A 30 -4.27 16.87 -5.71
CA TYR A 30 -3.20 16.19 -4.93
C TYR A 30 -1.94 17.03 -4.76
N GLY A 31 -1.84 18.20 -5.41
CA GLY A 31 -0.75 19.13 -5.20
C GLY A 31 -0.77 19.73 -3.78
N SER A 32 0.40 20.19 -3.31
CA SER A 32 0.60 20.82 -1.98
C SER A 32 -0.17 22.14 -1.76
N SER A 33 -1.15 22.45 -2.59
CA SER A 33 -1.97 23.65 -2.49
C SER A 33 -2.93 23.57 -1.29
N ILE A 34 -3.28 24.72 -0.71
CA ILE A 34 -4.30 24.84 0.33
C ILE A 34 -5.63 24.20 -0.14
N PHE A 35 -5.96 24.33 -1.41
CA PHE A 35 -7.13 23.73 -2.02
C PHE A 35 -7.05 22.19 -2.03
N GLY A 36 -5.89 21.60 -2.36
CA GLY A 36 -5.69 20.13 -2.32
C GLY A 36 -5.86 19.58 -0.90
N LYS A 37 -5.31 20.26 0.11
CA LYS A 37 -5.50 19.88 1.52
C LYS A 37 -6.98 19.97 1.95
N PHE A 38 -7.69 21.01 1.52
CA PHE A 38 -9.12 21.16 1.80
C PHE A 38 -9.93 20.02 1.18
N MET A 39 -9.69 19.71 -0.10
CA MET A 39 -10.37 18.62 -0.81
C MET A 39 -10.06 17.25 -0.19
N SER A 40 -8.82 17.00 0.20
CA SER A 40 -8.41 15.78 0.91
C SER A 40 -9.14 15.62 2.25
N ASN A 41 -9.25 16.70 3.03
CA ASN A 41 -10.00 16.69 4.28
C ASN A 41 -11.52 16.43 4.07
N LEU A 42 -12.09 17.03 3.03
CA LEU A 42 -13.50 16.79 2.68
C LEU A 42 -13.73 15.33 2.27
N ASN A 43 -12.87 14.79 1.42
CA ASN A 43 -12.89 13.40 1.01
C ASN A 43 -12.75 12.45 2.23
N THR A 44 -11.83 12.72 3.14
CA THR A 44 -11.65 11.97 4.39
C THR A 44 -12.92 11.93 5.23
N LYS A 45 -13.58 13.09 5.43
CA LYS A 45 -14.85 13.17 6.17
C LYS A 45 -15.97 12.39 5.47
N PHE A 46 -16.05 12.51 4.14
CA PHE A 46 -17.03 11.78 3.34
C PHE A 46 -16.81 10.25 3.45
N GLN A 47 -15.58 9.78 3.33
CA GLN A 47 -15.25 8.36 3.46
C GLN A 47 -15.57 7.82 4.86
N PHE A 48 -15.28 8.57 5.94
CA PHE A 48 -15.69 8.16 7.29
C PHE A 48 -17.21 8.05 7.42
N ARG A 49 -17.95 8.98 6.82
CA ARG A 49 -19.41 8.92 6.83
C ARG A 49 -19.92 7.70 6.06
N LEU A 50 -19.36 7.43 4.89
CA LEU A 50 -19.71 6.27 4.08
C LEU A 50 -19.42 4.96 4.83
N LEU A 51 -18.23 4.81 5.38
CA LEU A 51 -17.85 3.63 6.16
C LEU A 51 -18.75 3.39 7.36
N SER A 52 -19.20 4.45 8.05
CA SER A 52 -20.07 4.34 9.22
C SER A 52 -21.49 3.84 8.93
N PHE A 53 -21.93 3.84 7.66
CA PHE A 53 -23.21 3.23 7.27
C PHE A 53 -23.15 1.71 7.22
N TYR A 54 -21.99 1.13 6.90
CA TYR A 54 -21.86 -0.28 6.57
C TYR A 54 -21.00 -1.07 7.55
N ASN A 55 -20.31 -0.39 8.48
CA ASN A 55 -19.28 -1.01 9.31
C ASN A 55 -19.46 -0.73 10.79
N ASP A 56 -18.88 -1.62 11.63
CA ASP A 56 -18.88 -1.48 13.08
C ASP A 56 -18.15 -0.18 13.48
N LYS A 57 -18.74 0.53 14.44
CA LYS A 57 -18.17 1.75 15.02
C LYS A 57 -16.74 1.54 15.55
N LYS A 58 -16.42 0.36 16.08
CA LYS A 58 -15.10 0.04 16.63
C LYS A 58 -13.98 0.23 15.61
N ILE A 59 -14.15 -0.24 14.37
CA ILE A 59 -13.12 -0.06 13.32
C ILE A 59 -13.01 1.41 12.91
N ILE A 60 -14.12 2.12 12.82
CA ILE A 60 -14.11 3.54 12.45
C ILE A 60 -13.37 4.35 13.50
N ASP A 61 -13.62 4.09 14.78
CA ASP A 61 -12.95 4.78 15.88
C ASP A 61 -11.46 4.40 15.93
N LEU A 62 -11.10 3.14 15.68
CA LEU A 62 -9.70 2.71 15.58
C LEU A 62 -8.94 3.47 14.47
N ILE A 63 -9.51 3.56 13.26
CA ILE A 63 -8.88 4.32 12.17
C ILE A 63 -8.71 5.80 12.55
N LYS A 64 -9.71 6.41 13.19
CA LYS A 64 -9.60 7.80 13.67
C LYS A 64 -8.50 7.97 14.73
N ILE A 65 -8.39 7.02 15.65
CA ILE A 65 -7.34 7.01 16.68
C ILE A 65 -5.96 6.94 16.01
N VAL A 66 -5.73 5.97 15.11
CA VAL A 66 -4.46 5.83 14.36
C VAL A 66 -4.10 7.13 13.65
N LYS A 67 -5.05 7.73 12.90
CA LYS A 67 -4.83 9.00 12.19
C LYS A 67 -4.52 10.20 13.10
N LYS A 68 -4.85 10.11 14.38
CA LYS A 68 -4.54 11.15 15.38
C LYS A 68 -3.20 10.92 16.07
N GLU A 69 -2.80 9.65 16.24
CA GLU A 69 -1.63 9.26 17.01
C GLU A 69 -0.33 9.31 16.20
N VAL A 70 -0.41 9.01 14.89
CA VAL A 70 0.75 8.95 13.99
C VAL A 70 0.46 9.65 12.67
N ASP A 71 1.51 10.02 11.96
CA ASP A 71 1.40 10.47 10.58
C ASP A 71 1.02 9.28 9.70
N PHE A 72 -0.24 9.26 9.26
CA PHE A 72 -0.85 8.13 8.56
C PHE A 72 -1.56 8.64 7.30
N ALA A 73 -0.88 8.49 6.17
CA ALA A 73 -1.30 9.04 4.88
C ALA A 73 -2.53 8.35 4.27
N PHE A 74 -2.90 7.14 4.72
CA PHE A 74 -4.01 6.37 4.18
C PHE A 74 -5.34 7.11 4.28
N PHE A 75 -6.11 7.04 3.21
CA PHE A 75 -7.52 7.39 3.31
C PHE A 75 -8.29 6.37 4.15
N PRO A 76 -9.43 6.74 4.77
CA PRO A 76 -10.18 5.84 5.64
C PRO A 76 -10.58 4.51 4.99
N ILE A 77 -10.90 4.50 3.69
CA ILE A 77 -11.23 3.27 2.94
C ILE A 77 -10.00 2.37 2.80
N GLU A 78 -8.81 2.92 2.54
CA GLU A 78 -7.57 2.16 2.42
C GLU A 78 -7.18 1.54 3.77
N ALA A 79 -7.28 2.30 4.86
CA ALA A 79 -7.09 1.80 6.21
C ALA A 79 -8.09 0.68 6.56
N TYR A 80 -9.34 0.81 6.12
CA TYR A 80 -10.37 -0.21 6.27
C TYR A 80 -10.03 -1.49 5.48
N HIS A 81 -9.49 -1.39 4.27
CA HIS A 81 -9.05 -2.54 3.50
C HIS A 81 -7.95 -3.32 4.24
N VAL A 82 -6.91 -2.63 4.75
CA VAL A 82 -5.85 -3.28 5.54
C VAL A 82 -6.44 -4.07 6.71
N TYR A 83 -7.29 -3.41 7.53
CA TYR A 83 -7.95 -4.07 8.66
C TYR A 83 -8.82 -5.25 8.25
N SER A 84 -9.70 -5.05 7.27
CA SER A 84 -10.71 -6.05 6.87
C SER A 84 -10.07 -7.29 6.25
N ILE A 85 -9.07 -7.10 5.37
CA ILE A 85 -8.35 -8.20 4.73
C ILE A 85 -7.51 -8.94 5.78
N ALA A 86 -6.73 -8.24 6.63
CA ALA A 86 -5.98 -8.86 7.71
C ALA A 86 -6.88 -9.67 8.65
N LYS A 87 -8.05 -9.12 9.04
CA LYS A 87 -9.06 -9.84 9.84
C LYS A 87 -9.57 -11.10 9.16
N SER A 88 -9.79 -11.06 7.86
CA SER A 88 -10.19 -12.25 7.10
C SER A 88 -9.08 -13.30 7.09
N GLN A 89 -7.85 -12.87 6.79
CA GLN A 89 -6.68 -13.72 6.69
C GLN A 89 -6.19 -14.27 8.05
N SER A 90 -6.58 -13.63 9.17
CA SER A 90 -6.24 -14.15 10.51
C SER A 90 -6.88 -15.51 10.83
N LYS A 91 -7.88 -15.93 10.06
CA LYS A 91 -8.55 -17.23 10.19
C LYS A 91 -7.80 -18.38 9.53
N LEU A 92 -6.88 -18.08 8.62
CA LEU A 92 -6.06 -19.06 7.91
C LEU A 92 -4.77 -19.32 8.70
N ASP A 93 -4.10 -20.44 8.46
CA ASP A 93 -2.78 -20.69 9.01
C ASP A 93 -1.74 -19.72 8.42
N GLY A 94 -0.53 -19.69 9.04
CA GLY A 94 0.53 -18.78 8.63
C GLY A 94 0.54 -17.45 9.38
N ASP A 95 1.70 -16.82 9.38
CA ASP A 95 1.98 -15.54 10.02
C ASP A 95 1.54 -14.36 9.15
N MET A 96 1.74 -13.15 9.65
CA MET A 96 1.51 -11.92 8.92
C MET A 96 2.79 -11.10 8.82
N ALA A 97 2.91 -10.31 7.76
CA ALA A 97 4.05 -9.41 7.61
C ALA A 97 3.63 -8.06 7.02
N GLU A 98 4.45 -7.05 7.28
CA GLU A 98 4.40 -5.75 6.63
C GLU A 98 5.81 -5.29 6.29
N VAL A 99 5.98 -4.78 5.08
CA VAL A 99 7.21 -4.12 4.63
C VAL A 99 6.87 -2.68 4.26
N GLY A 100 7.61 -1.73 4.87
CA GLY A 100 7.27 -0.31 4.87
C GLY A 100 6.30 0.00 6.02
N VAL A 101 6.85 0.21 7.20
CA VAL A 101 6.07 0.36 8.45
C VAL A 101 5.92 1.83 8.84
N TYR A 102 6.90 2.67 8.47
CA TYR A 102 6.96 4.08 8.80
C TYR A 102 6.75 4.33 10.30
N GLN A 103 5.63 4.93 10.70
CA GLN A 103 5.29 5.18 12.11
C GLN A 103 4.37 4.11 12.74
N GLY A 104 4.04 3.03 12.01
CA GLY A 104 3.30 1.88 12.53
C GLY A 104 1.78 1.99 12.45
N GLY A 105 1.24 2.93 11.66
CA GLY A 105 -0.21 3.11 11.58
C GLY A 105 -0.96 1.90 11.03
N SER A 106 -0.55 1.38 9.88
CA SER A 106 -1.07 0.16 9.26
C SER A 106 -0.75 -1.09 10.10
N ALA A 107 0.47 -1.15 10.64
CA ALA A 107 0.87 -2.22 11.57
C ALA A 107 -0.08 -2.35 12.77
N LYS A 108 -0.55 -1.23 13.34
CA LYS A 108 -1.54 -1.24 14.45
C LYS A 108 -2.88 -1.81 14.00
N LEU A 109 -3.35 -1.48 12.80
CA LEU A 109 -4.59 -2.04 12.25
C LEU A 109 -4.49 -3.56 12.07
N ILE A 110 -3.35 -4.06 11.59
CA ILE A 110 -3.07 -5.49 11.44
C ILE A 110 -2.97 -6.15 12.82
N ALA A 111 -2.21 -5.56 13.75
CA ALA A 111 -2.01 -6.07 15.10
C ALA A 111 -3.31 -6.27 15.87
N GLU A 112 -4.30 -5.39 15.67
CA GLU A 112 -5.62 -5.47 16.32
C GLU A 112 -6.39 -6.74 15.92
N VAL A 113 -6.16 -7.29 14.73
CA VAL A 113 -6.96 -8.40 14.18
C VAL A 113 -6.18 -9.67 13.88
N LYS A 114 -4.87 -9.68 14.09
CA LYS A 114 -4.00 -10.83 13.76
C LYS A 114 -4.25 -12.10 14.59
N ASN A 115 -5.12 -12.04 15.60
CA ASN A 115 -5.61 -13.18 16.36
C ASN A 115 -4.49 -14.09 16.93
N GLY A 116 -3.50 -13.50 17.62
CA GLY A 116 -2.39 -14.24 18.23
C GLY A 116 -1.24 -14.62 17.29
N LYS A 117 -1.40 -14.49 15.97
CA LYS A 117 -0.34 -14.74 14.99
C LYS A 117 0.88 -13.84 15.21
N GLU A 118 2.02 -14.28 14.70
CA GLU A 118 3.19 -13.41 14.62
C GLU A 118 2.98 -12.35 13.54
N LEU A 119 3.42 -11.12 13.81
CA LEU A 119 3.46 -10.03 12.85
C LEU A 119 4.90 -9.56 12.71
N HIS A 120 5.44 -9.71 11.51
CA HIS A 120 6.80 -9.37 11.15
C HIS A 120 6.83 -8.04 10.40
N LEU A 121 7.48 -7.04 10.98
CA LEU A 121 7.53 -5.65 10.52
C LEU A 121 8.92 -5.29 10.03
N PHE A 122 9.04 -4.90 8.77
CA PHE A 122 10.29 -4.55 8.12
C PHE A 122 10.28 -3.10 7.66
N ASP A 123 11.29 -2.34 8.05
CA ASP A 123 11.48 -0.97 7.60
C ASP A 123 12.96 -0.59 7.72
N THR A 124 13.42 0.31 6.87
CA THR A 124 14.74 0.91 7.01
C THR A 124 14.82 1.75 8.27
N PHE A 125 13.72 2.39 8.68
CA PHE A 125 13.64 3.44 9.70
C PHE A 125 14.61 4.60 9.44
N GLU A 126 15.00 4.76 8.18
CA GLU A 126 15.91 5.79 7.67
C GLU A 126 15.34 6.47 6.43
N GLY A 127 14.10 6.11 6.07
CA GLY A 127 13.38 6.60 4.90
C GLY A 127 13.60 5.75 3.64
N LEU A 128 13.06 6.23 2.52
CA LEU A 128 13.09 5.51 1.25
C LEU A 128 14.53 5.22 0.79
N PRO A 129 14.80 4.00 0.30
CA PRO A 129 16.06 3.68 -0.37
C PRO A 129 16.30 4.55 -1.61
N LYS A 130 17.36 4.25 -2.35
CA LYS A 130 17.67 4.96 -3.60
C LYS A 130 16.51 4.84 -4.59
N VAL A 131 15.95 5.99 -4.95
CA VAL A 131 14.89 6.13 -5.96
C VAL A 131 15.49 5.94 -7.35
N SER A 132 14.78 5.26 -8.24
CA SER A 132 15.15 4.98 -9.62
C SER A 132 14.31 5.80 -10.62
N GLU A 133 14.68 5.75 -11.90
CA GLU A 133 13.92 6.38 -13.00
C GLU A 133 12.54 5.73 -13.22
N ARG A 134 12.31 4.52 -12.69
CA ARG A 134 11.00 3.83 -12.74
C ARG A 134 10.02 4.35 -11.70
N ASP A 135 10.52 5.00 -10.66
CA ASP A 135 9.74 5.44 -9.50
C ASP A 135 9.08 6.81 -9.79
N THR A 136 8.18 6.81 -10.75
CA THR A 136 7.45 7.99 -11.19
C THR A 136 5.97 7.91 -10.83
N HIS A 137 5.32 9.08 -10.88
CA HIS A 137 3.88 9.20 -10.82
C HIS A 137 3.43 10.05 -12.01
N PHE A 138 2.66 9.43 -12.92
CA PHE A 138 2.31 10.03 -14.23
C PHE A 138 3.55 10.47 -15.04
N GLY A 139 4.61 9.65 -15.03
CA GLY A 139 5.85 9.93 -15.76
C GLY A 139 6.69 11.09 -15.19
N THR A 140 6.41 11.51 -13.96
CA THR A 140 7.18 12.56 -13.27
C THR A 140 7.79 11.97 -12.01
N SER A 141 9.07 12.29 -11.72
CA SER A 141 9.68 11.89 -10.45
C SER A 141 8.86 12.41 -9.27
N TYR A 142 8.45 11.50 -8.42
CA TYR A 142 7.55 11.78 -7.30
C TYR A 142 8.23 11.62 -5.96
N TRP A 143 9.00 10.54 -5.80
CA TRP A 143 9.68 10.18 -4.57
C TRP A 143 11.08 10.79 -4.46
N LYS A 144 11.56 10.94 -3.22
CA LYS A 144 12.95 11.34 -2.93
C LYS A 144 13.59 10.31 -2.01
N THR A 145 14.85 9.98 -2.28
CA THR A 145 15.67 9.16 -1.38
C THR A 145 15.71 9.80 0.01
N GLY A 146 15.49 8.99 1.05
CA GLY A 146 15.40 9.44 2.45
C GLY A 146 14.06 10.06 2.85
N GLU A 147 13.06 10.09 1.98
CA GLU A 147 11.70 10.51 2.35
C GLU A 147 11.13 9.54 3.41
N PHE A 148 10.24 10.00 4.30
CA PHE A 148 9.69 9.24 5.43
C PHE A 148 10.70 8.84 6.53
N SER A 149 11.83 9.56 6.67
CA SER A 149 12.82 9.30 7.72
C SER A 149 12.43 9.80 9.12
N ASN A 150 11.29 10.45 9.29
CA ASN A 150 10.80 10.97 10.58
C ASN A 150 10.19 9.90 11.50
N THR A 151 10.77 8.71 11.47
CA THR A 151 10.38 7.53 12.28
C THR A 151 11.62 6.90 12.94
N SER A 152 11.44 5.91 13.81
CA SER A 152 12.50 5.04 14.31
C SER A 152 11.95 3.70 14.80
N LEU A 153 12.82 2.69 14.85
CA LEU A 153 12.49 1.36 15.38
C LEU A 153 11.91 1.44 16.80
N GLU A 154 12.50 2.27 17.67
CA GLU A 154 12.08 2.43 19.07
C GLU A 154 10.70 3.06 19.17
N LYS A 155 10.40 4.08 18.34
CA LYS A 155 9.07 4.72 18.30
C LYS A 155 8.00 3.70 17.90
N VAL A 156 8.26 2.88 16.87
CA VAL A 156 7.30 1.87 16.42
C VAL A 156 7.13 0.76 17.45
N LYS A 157 8.21 0.25 18.05
CA LYS A 157 8.13 -0.72 19.15
C LYS A 157 7.31 -0.20 20.32
N ASN A 158 7.53 1.05 20.74
CA ASN A 158 6.77 1.68 21.82
C ASN A 158 5.29 1.85 21.44
N TYR A 159 5.01 2.28 20.21
CA TYR A 159 3.66 2.46 19.72
C TYR A 159 2.84 1.16 19.68
N LEU A 160 3.51 0.04 19.41
CA LEU A 160 2.90 -1.27 19.33
C LEU A 160 3.09 -2.12 20.59
N SER A 161 3.62 -1.57 21.69
CA SER A 161 4.01 -2.30 22.91
C SER A 161 2.87 -3.05 23.59
N ASN A 162 1.63 -2.64 23.40
CA ASN A 162 0.44 -3.31 23.93
C ASN A 162 0.06 -4.60 23.15
N TYR A 163 0.67 -4.85 21.99
CA TYR A 163 0.40 -6.03 21.18
C TYR A 163 1.50 -7.08 21.36
N LYS A 164 1.12 -8.33 21.56
CA LYS A 164 2.06 -9.46 21.65
C LYS A 164 2.43 -9.98 20.27
N ASN A 165 3.55 -10.71 20.18
CA ASN A 165 4.03 -11.37 18.95
C ASN A 165 4.23 -10.37 17.79
N ILE A 166 4.87 -9.23 18.09
CA ILE A 166 5.30 -8.23 17.10
C ILE A 166 6.83 -8.30 17.02
N PHE A 167 7.36 -8.50 15.82
CA PHE A 167 8.79 -8.60 15.54
C PHE A 167 9.19 -7.52 14.55
N CYS A 168 10.06 -6.61 14.95
CA CYS A 168 10.51 -5.49 14.13
C CYS A 168 11.96 -5.69 13.70
N TYR A 169 12.22 -5.53 12.40
CA TYR A 169 13.52 -5.69 11.77
C TYR A 169 13.92 -4.39 11.07
N LYS A 170 15.05 -3.82 11.52
CA LYS A 170 15.60 -2.59 10.92
C LYS A 170 16.56 -2.94 9.80
N GLY A 171 16.34 -2.36 8.63
CA GLY A 171 17.19 -2.43 7.47
C GLY A 171 16.40 -2.60 6.18
N LYS A 172 17.11 -2.61 5.06
CA LYS A 172 16.51 -2.78 3.74
C LYS A 172 16.02 -4.23 3.58
N PHE A 173 14.78 -4.39 3.15
CA PHE A 173 14.25 -5.69 2.72
C PHE A 173 14.72 -5.95 1.26
N PRO A 174 15.17 -7.20 0.90
CA PRO A 174 15.09 -8.44 1.67
C PRO A 174 16.32 -8.79 2.52
N ASP A 175 17.30 -7.90 2.67
CA ASP A 175 18.55 -8.19 3.42
C ASP A 175 18.28 -8.61 4.89
N THR A 176 17.14 -8.16 5.43
CA THR A 176 16.68 -8.45 6.80
C THR A 176 15.76 -9.66 6.92
N SER A 177 15.56 -10.42 5.83
CA SER A 177 14.54 -11.49 5.75
C SER A 177 14.95 -12.83 6.37
N GLU A 178 16.21 -13.01 6.76
CA GLU A 178 16.74 -14.29 7.28
C GLU A 178 15.89 -14.91 8.40
N PRO A 179 15.39 -14.15 9.41
CA PRO A 179 14.56 -14.71 10.49
C PRO A 179 13.24 -15.34 10.01
N ILE A 180 12.76 -14.98 8.83
CA ILE A 180 11.46 -15.43 8.31
C ILE A 180 11.58 -16.32 7.06
N LYS A 181 12.78 -16.71 6.65
CA LYS A 181 13.02 -17.45 5.40
C LYS A 181 12.22 -18.75 5.25
N ASN A 182 11.92 -19.42 6.38
CA ASN A 182 11.19 -20.69 6.41
C ASN A 182 9.72 -20.54 6.87
N LYS A 183 9.26 -19.32 7.11
CA LYS A 183 7.88 -19.06 7.54
C LYS A 183 6.90 -19.07 6.37
N LYS A 184 5.64 -19.31 6.69
CA LYS A 184 4.52 -19.19 5.76
C LYS A 184 3.60 -18.06 6.20
N PHE A 185 2.99 -17.38 5.23
CA PHE A 185 2.20 -16.19 5.47
C PHE A 185 0.78 -16.32 4.94
N SER A 186 -0.19 -15.90 5.74
CA SER A 186 -1.58 -15.71 5.31
C SER A 186 -1.82 -14.31 4.77
N PHE A 187 -1.15 -13.30 5.33
CA PHE A 187 -1.29 -11.90 4.94
C PHE A 187 0.05 -11.18 4.89
N VAL A 188 0.27 -10.45 3.81
CA VAL A 188 1.42 -9.55 3.67
C VAL A 188 0.92 -8.20 3.17
N HIS A 189 1.31 -7.13 3.86
CA HIS A 189 1.09 -5.75 3.43
C HIS A 189 2.40 -5.15 2.91
N LEU A 190 2.37 -4.60 1.70
CA LEU A 190 3.50 -3.94 1.06
C LEU A 190 3.20 -2.47 0.88
N ASP A 191 4.00 -1.62 1.52
CA ASP A 191 3.91 -0.15 1.45
C ASP A 191 5.31 0.43 1.29
N VAL A 192 5.94 0.08 0.16
CA VAL A 192 7.37 0.29 -0.09
C VAL A 192 7.66 1.30 -1.20
N ASP A 193 6.63 1.90 -1.79
CA ASP A 193 6.66 3.04 -2.73
C ASP A 193 7.41 2.81 -4.05
N LEU A 194 8.48 1.98 -4.05
CA LEU A 194 9.46 1.90 -5.12
C LEU A 194 9.34 0.59 -5.92
N PHE A 195 9.64 0.67 -7.21
CA PHE A 195 9.63 -0.48 -8.13
C PHE A 195 10.49 -1.65 -7.61
N GLN A 196 11.77 -1.38 -7.31
CA GLN A 196 12.69 -2.45 -6.93
C GLN A 196 12.30 -3.07 -5.58
N SER A 197 11.93 -2.24 -4.60
CA SER A 197 11.47 -2.73 -3.29
C SER A 197 10.22 -3.61 -3.42
N THR A 198 9.32 -3.25 -4.33
CA THR A 198 8.10 -4.02 -4.60
C THR A 198 8.42 -5.38 -5.23
N ILE A 199 9.30 -5.43 -6.25
CA ILE A 199 9.74 -6.69 -6.88
C ILE A 199 10.41 -7.60 -5.85
N ASP A 200 11.36 -7.07 -5.08
CA ASP A 200 12.09 -7.83 -4.06
C ASP A 200 11.13 -8.45 -3.03
N CYS A 201 10.12 -7.70 -2.62
CA CYS A 201 9.08 -8.19 -1.71
C CYS A 201 8.21 -9.29 -2.35
N LEU A 202 7.75 -9.08 -3.58
CA LEU A 202 6.90 -10.06 -4.28
C LEU A 202 7.64 -11.39 -4.52
N GLU A 203 8.92 -11.33 -4.93
CA GLU A 203 9.76 -12.50 -5.14
C GLU A 203 10.01 -13.28 -3.84
N PHE A 204 10.18 -12.57 -2.74
CA PHE A 204 10.38 -13.21 -1.44
C PHE A 204 9.08 -13.78 -0.87
N PHE A 205 8.01 -12.99 -0.79
CA PHE A 205 6.79 -13.39 -0.08
C PHE A 205 5.89 -14.33 -0.87
N TYR A 206 5.71 -14.13 -2.18
CA TYR A 206 4.72 -14.92 -2.93
C TYR A 206 4.95 -16.44 -2.87
N PRO A 207 6.18 -16.98 -2.95
CA PRO A 207 6.42 -18.42 -2.76
C PRO A 207 6.17 -18.90 -1.32
N ARG A 208 6.14 -17.98 -0.36
CA ARG A 208 5.91 -18.26 1.07
C ARG A 208 4.47 -18.04 1.50
N MET A 209 3.63 -17.52 0.63
CA MET A 209 2.19 -17.44 0.91
C MET A 209 1.59 -18.83 0.98
N ILE A 210 0.68 -19.03 1.91
CA ILE A 210 -0.19 -20.21 1.92
C ILE A 210 -1.22 -20.11 0.80
N ASN A 211 -1.83 -21.22 0.41
CA ASN A 211 -2.95 -21.20 -0.53
C ASN A 211 -4.13 -20.38 0.04
N GLY A 212 -4.65 -19.43 -0.76
CA GLY A 212 -5.65 -18.45 -0.33
C GLY A 212 -5.08 -17.23 0.43
N GLY A 213 -3.78 -17.23 0.75
CA GLY A 213 -3.10 -16.08 1.36
C GLY A 213 -3.07 -14.86 0.44
N VAL A 214 -3.11 -13.67 1.01
CA VAL A 214 -3.24 -12.39 0.30
C VAL A 214 -2.04 -11.51 0.51
N ILE A 215 -1.50 -10.96 -0.58
CA ILE A 215 -0.60 -9.81 -0.57
C ILE A 215 -1.42 -8.58 -0.96
N LEU A 216 -1.44 -7.58 -0.08
CA LEU A 216 -2.04 -6.28 -0.30
C LEU A 216 -0.92 -5.25 -0.50
N THR A 217 -0.94 -4.48 -1.58
CA THR A 217 -0.02 -3.35 -1.75
C THR A 217 -0.72 -2.02 -1.64
N HIS A 218 -0.03 -1.03 -1.11
CA HIS A 218 -0.33 0.38 -1.24
C HIS A 218 0.36 0.96 -2.49
N ASP A 219 0.11 2.21 -2.83
CA ASP A 219 0.73 2.95 -3.94
C ASP A 219 0.66 2.33 -5.34
N TYR A 220 -0.25 1.38 -5.56
CA TYR A 220 -0.48 0.79 -6.89
C TYR A 220 -0.88 1.82 -7.97
N HIS A 221 -1.17 3.04 -7.58
CA HIS A 221 -1.42 4.16 -8.49
C HIS A 221 -0.13 4.79 -9.04
N THR A 222 1.04 4.55 -8.42
CA THR A 222 2.35 5.00 -8.93
C THR A 222 2.84 4.09 -10.05
N ASP A 223 3.64 4.66 -10.96
CA ASP A 223 4.10 3.92 -12.14
C ASP A 223 5.03 2.77 -11.73
N GLY A 224 5.93 2.98 -10.75
CA GLY A 224 6.90 1.99 -10.28
C GLY A 224 6.23 0.77 -9.66
N VAL A 225 5.37 0.96 -8.66
CA VAL A 225 4.66 -0.13 -7.96
C VAL A 225 3.76 -0.89 -8.94
N LYS A 226 3.00 -0.18 -9.77
CA LYS A 226 2.13 -0.80 -10.77
C LYS A 226 2.91 -1.62 -11.79
N GLN A 227 4.06 -1.12 -12.27
CA GLN A 227 4.92 -1.84 -13.19
C GLN A 227 5.49 -3.10 -12.53
N ALA A 228 5.94 -3.02 -11.28
CA ALA A 228 6.47 -4.17 -10.53
C ALA A 228 5.43 -5.30 -10.43
N PHE A 229 4.19 -4.97 -10.05
CA PHE A 229 3.11 -5.96 -10.01
C PHE A 229 2.80 -6.56 -11.38
N ASN A 230 2.75 -5.72 -12.43
CA ASN A 230 2.48 -6.20 -13.78
C ASN A 230 3.57 -7.15 -14.29
N GLU A 231 4.85 -6.80 -14.10
CA GLU A 231 5.98 -7.65 -14.49
C GLU A 231 5.97 -8.97 -13.73
N PHE A 232 5.79 -8.93 -12.40
CA PHE A 232 5.76 -10.12 -11.56
C PHE A 232 4.59 -11.06 -11.87
N CYS A 233 3.40 -10.52 -12.08
CA CYS A 233 2.18 -11.32 -12.23
C CYS A 233 1.98 -11.88 -13.65
N LYS A 234 2.53 -11.20 -14.68
CA LYS A 234 2.31 -11.52 -16.11
C LYS A 234 2.66 -12.97 -16.44
N ASP A 235 3.89 -13.37 -16.15
CA ASP A 235 4.39 -14.70 -16.53
C ASP A 235 3.78 -15.80 -15.67
N LYS A 236 3.38 -15.48 -14.45
CA LYS A 236 2.77 -16.41 -13.49
C LYS A 236 1.25 -16.48 -13.62
N LYS A 237 0.65 -15.67 -14.50
CA LYS A 237 -0.82 -15.58 -14.70
C LYS A 237 -1.59 -15.31 -13.39
N ILE A 238 -1.02 -14.52 -12.48
CA ILE A 238 -1.63 -14.18 -11.20
C ILE A 238 -2.66 -13.05 -11.43
N PRO A 239 -3.93 -13.24 -11.06
CA PRO A 239 -4.94 -12.20 -11.13
C PRO A 239 -4.61 -11.05 -10.17
N GLN A 240 -4.74 -9.81 -10.65
CA GLN A 240 -4.58 -8.59 -9.86
C GLN A 240 -5.94 -7.94 -9.70
N ILE A 241 -6.32 -7.62 -8.46
CA ILE A 241 -7.58 -6.94 -8.16
C ILE A 241 -7.26 -5.58 -7.58
N GLN A 242 -7.44 -4.55 -8.39
CA GLN A 242 -7.31 -3.17 -7.93
C GLN A 242 -8.51 -2.80 -7.08
N LEU A 243 -8.24 -2.29 -5.88
CA LEU A 243 -9.24 -1.80 -4.94
C LEU A 243 -9.52 -0.32 -5.18
N LEU A 244 -10.58 0.18 -4.57
CA LEU A 244 -10.86 1.61 -4.57
C LEU A 244 -9.75 2.35 -3.78
N GLY A 245 -9.15 3.34 -4.42
CA GLY A 245 -8.00 4.07 -3.89
C GLY A 245 -6.70 3.67 -4.57
N SER A 246 -5.64 3.57 -3.80
CA SER A 246 -4.27 3.32 -4.27
C SER A 246 -3.80 1.87 -4.10
N GLN A 247 -4.69 0.94 -3.79
CA GLN A 247 -4.34 -0.42 -3.38
C GLN A 247 -4.64 -1.47 -4.44
N CYS A 248 -3.89 -2.57 -4.38
CA CYS A 248 -4.13 -3.76 -5.19
C CYS A 248 -3.88 -5.02 -4.36
N ILE A 249 -4.62 -6.09 -4.64
CA ILE A 249 -4.39 -7.41 -4.04
C ILE A 249 -4.05 -8.46 -5.08
N ILE A 250 -3.21 -9.39 -4.66
CA ILE A 250 -3.02 -10.68 -5.31
C ILE A 250 -3.21 -11.78 -4.27
N THR A 251 -3.72 -12.92 -4.74
CA THR A 251 -3.96 -14.09 -3.89
C THR A 251 -3.09 -15.24 -4.36
N LYS A 252 -2.51 -16.00 -3.43
CA LYS A 252 -1.83 -17.24 -3.74
C LYS A 252 -2.85 -18.29 -4.18
N LEU A 253 -2.75 -18.71 -5.42
CA LEU A 253 -3.49 -19.82 -5.99
C LEU A 253 -2.49 -20.97 -6.13
N GLU A 254 -2.76 -22.10 -5.54
CA GLU A 254 -2.00 -23.38 -5.52
C GLU A 254 -0.50 -23.33 -5.85
#